data_3c03015d38b0e361bc83d609194e6ad0
#
_entry.id   3c03015d38b0e361bc83d609194e6ad0
#
_cell.length_a   1.000
_cell.length_b   1.000
_cell.length_c   1.000
_cell.angle_alpha   90.00
_cell.angle_beta   90.00
_cell.angle_gamma   90.00
#
_symmetry.space_group_name_H-M   'P 1'
#
loop_
_entity.id
_entity.type
_entity.pdbx_description
1 polymer ?
#
loop_
_entity_poly.entity_id
_entity_poly.type
_entity_poly.pdbx_seq_one_letter_code
_entity_poly.pdbx_strand_id
1 'polypeptide(L)' 'MQRIKTPKLVITFPTTTAAMAMEAACDPKQGRLIPIPRELSGGCGFAWCAEPELETGLLALMAQKHILFQEKKIVALY' A
#
# COMPACT_ATOMS: atom_id res chain seq x y z
N MET A 1 20.93 -10.73 15.71
CA MET A 1 20.46 -9.49 15.12
C MET A 1 18.97 -9.30 15.40
N GLN A 2 18.61 -8.19 15.95
CA GLN A 2 17.19 -7.91 16.23
C GLN A 2 16.54 -7.21 15.07
N ARG A 3 15.30 -7.60 14.80
CA ARG A 3 14.47 -6.90 13.84
C ARG A 3 13.67 -5.85 14.58
N ILE A 4 13.60 -4.67 14.00
CA ILE A 4 12.84 -3.57 14.56
C ILE A 4 11.66 -3.30 13.61
N LYS A 5 10.46 -3.29 14.19
CA LYS A 5 9.28 -2.89 13.43
C LYS A 5 9.33 -1.40 13.16
N THR A 6 9.07 -1.01 11.93
CA THR A 6 9.00 0.40 11.56
C THR A 6 7.62 0.70 11.03
N PRO A 7 7.11 1.92 11.24
CA PRO A 7 5.81 2.29 10.70
C PRO A 7 5.87 2.36 9.18
N LYS A 8 4.89 1.74 8.54
CA LYS A 8 4.74 1.74 7.09
C LYS A 8 3.32 2.12 6.74
N LEU A 9 3.18 2.86 5.64
CA LEU A 9 1.88 3.11 5.06
C LEU A 9 1.43 1.85 4.32
N VAL A 10 0.24 1.35 4.66
CA VAL A 10 -0.32 0.19 4.01
C VAL A 10 -1.67 0.59 3.42
N ILE A 11 -1.83 0.38 2.11
CA ILE A 11 -3.04 0.71 1.37
C ILE A 11 -3.62 -0.58 0.83
N THR A 12 -4.88 -0.86 1.16
CA THR A 12 -5.57 -2.04 0.66
C THR A 12 -6.46 -1.65 -0.53
N PHE A 13 -6.79 -2.63 -1.36
CA PHE A 13 -7.52 -2.42 -2.59
C PHE A 13 -8.79 -3.27 -2.63
N PRO A 14 -9.86 -2.76 -3.25
CA PRO A 14 -11.10 -3.55 -3.37
C PRO A 14 -10.97 -4.71 -4.36
N THR A 15 -10.04 -4.63 -5.31
CA THR A 15 -9.89 -5.66 -6.34
C THR A 15 -8.41 -5.86 -6.67
N THR A 16 -8.10 -7.02 -7.22
CA THR A 16 -6.76 -7.31 -7.71
C THR A 16 -6.38 -6.37 -8.86
N THR A 17 -7.35 -6.00 -9.69
CA THR A 17 -7.12 -5.06 -10.78
C THR A 17 -6.59 -3.73 -10.26
N ALA A 18 -7.17 -3.21 -9.17
CA ALA A 18 -6.70 -1.97 -8.57
C ALA A 18 -5.28 -2.12 -8.03
N ALA A 19 -4.97 -3.25 -7.39
CA ALA A 19 -3.63 -3.52 -6.87
C ALA A 19 -2.61 -3.56 -8.01
N MET A 20 -2.93 -4.21 -9.10
CA MET A 20 -2.05 -4.30 -10.26
C MET A 20 -1.85 -2.93 -10.91
N ALA A 21 -2.91 -2.11 -10.97
CA ALA A 21 -2.80 -0.76 -11.51
C ALA A 21 -1.84 0.09 -10.67
N MET A 22 -1.89 -0.07 -9.35
CA MET A 22 -0.98 0.63 -8.45
C MET A 22 0.47 0.24 -8.71
N GLU A 23 0.72 -1.05 -8.86
CA GLU A 23 2.06 -1.55 -9.14
C GLU A 23 2.59 -1.00 -10.47
N ALA A 24 1.74 -0.95 -11.47
CA ALA A 24 2.13 -0.45 -12.78
C ALA A 24 2.39 1.07 -12.77
N ALA A 25 1.69 1.80 -11.91
CA ALA A 25 1.77 3.25 -11.85
C ALA A 25 2.96 3.75 -11.01
N CYS A 26 3.50 2.92 -10.14
CA CYS A 26 4.55 3.31 -9.21
C CYS A 26 5.88 2.64 -9.57
N ASP A 27 6.99 3.29 -9.21
CA ASP A 27 8.29 2.66 -9.33
C ASP A 27 8.68 2.04 -7.97
N PRO A 28 9.77 1.25 -7.92
CA PRO A 28 10.17 0.58 -6.67
C PRO A 28 10.48 1.52 -5.51
N LYS A 29 10.78 2.78 -5.78
CA LYS A 29 11.05 3.76 -4.73
C LYS A 29 9.79 4.23 -4.04
N GLN A 30 8.62 4.02 -4.68
CA GLN A 30 7.34 4.47 -4.15
C GLN A 30 6.63 3.38 -3.36
N GLY A 31 7.25 2.22 -3.19
CA GLY A 31 6.68 1.13 -2.43
C GLY A 31 6.60 -0.17 -3.22
N ARG A 32 5.84 -1.10 -2.70
CA ARG A 32 5.70 -2.43 -3.32
C ARG A 32 4.40 -3.09 -2.88
N LEU A 33 3.94 -4.06 -3.66
CA LEU A 33 2.84 -4.92 -3.25
C LEU A 33 3.33 -5.96 -2.26
N ILE A 34 2.53 -6.19 -1.23
CA ILE A 34 2.78 -7.22 -0.22
C ILE A 34 1.49 -7.98 0.02
N PRO A 35 1.56 -9.19 0.60
CA PRO A 35 0.35 -9.83 1.11
C PRO A 35 -0.27 -8.96 2.18
N ILE A 36 -1.60 -8.95 2.26
CA ILE A 36 -2.29 -8.09 3.22
C ILE A 36 -1.88 -8.48 4.65
N PRO A 37 -1.48 -7.50 5.50
CA PRO A 37 -1.12 -7.81 6.88
C PRO A 37 -2.33 -8.27 7.70
N ARG A 38 -2.05 -9.02 8.76
CA ARG A 38 -3.11 -9.51 9.65
C ARG A 38 -3.92 -8.40 10.29
N GLU A 39 -3.30 -7.26 10.50
CA GLU A 39 -3.94 -6.09 11.12
C GLU A 39 -5.04 -5.51 10.25
N LEU A 40 -5.04 -5.85 8.97
CA LEU A 40 -6.03 -5.38 8.01
C LEU A 40 -6.78 -6.56 7.45
N SER A 41 -7.99 -6.32 6.99
CA SER A 41 -8.82 -7.39 6.45
C SER A 41 -9.53 -6.92 5.20
N GLY A 42 -10.05 -7.87 4.44
CA GLY A 42 -10.81 -7.58 3.24
C GLY A 42 -9.94 -7.35 2.02
N GLY A 43 -10.55 -6.82 0.99
CA GLY A 43 -9.85 -6.53 -0.24
C GLY A 43 -9.46 -7.77 -1.02
N CYS A 44 -8.45 -7.62 -1.87
CA CYS A 44 -8.03 -8.67 -2.79
C CYS A 44 -6.91 -9.55 -2.24
N GLY A 45 -6.52 -9.36 -0.99
CA GLY A 45 -5.42 -10.11 -0.38
C GLY A 45 -4.06 -9.47 -0.57
N PHE A 46 -3.97 -8.38 -1.32
CA PHE A 46 -2.75 -7.62 -1.50
C PHE A 46 -2.88 -6.21 -0.97
N ALA A 47 -1.76 -5.63 -0.57
CA ALA A 47 -1.70 -4.26 -0.11
C ALA A 47 -0.45 -3.59 -0.65
N TRP A 48 -0.48 -2.27 -0.71
CA TRP A 48 0.69 -1.48 -1.10
C TRP A 48 1.40 -1.03 0.17
N CYS A 49 2.69 -1.31 0.27
CA CYS A 49 3.50 -0.94 1.41
C CYS A 49 4.49 0.14 1.00
N ALA A 50 4.49 1.26 1.69
CA ALA A 50 5.35 2.39 1.36
C ALA A 50 5.78 3.12 2.63
N GLU A 51 6.74 4.02 2.47
CA GLU A 51 7.14 4.90 3.57
C GLU A 51 6.01 5.89 3.86
N PRO A 52 5.71 6.16 5.14
CA PRO A 52 4.59 7.03 5.50
C PRO A 52 4.65 8.43 4.88
N GLU A 53 5.83 8.98 4.71
CA GLU A 53 5.98 10.32 4.14
C GLU A 53 5.56 10.40 2.68
N LEU A 54 5.38 9.26 2.01
CA LEU A 54 4.93 9.24 0.62
C LEU A 54 3.41 9.27 0.49
N GLU A 55 2.69 9.26 1.60
CA GLU A 55 1.22 9.13 1.57
C GLU A 55 0.56 10.17 0.68
N THR A 56 0.87 11.45 0.87
CA THR A 56 0.22 12.52 0.12
C THR A 56 0.45 12.36 -1.39
N GLY A 57 1.70 12.08 -1.77
CA GLY A 57 2.03 11.88 -3.18
C GLY A 57 1.38 10.67 -3.79
N LEU A 58 1.31 9.57 -3.02
CA LEU A 58 0.68 8.34 -3.50
C LEU A 58 -0.83 8.51 -3.67
N LEU A 59 -1.49 9.17 -2.72
CA LEU A 59 -2.92 9.41 -2.83
C LEU A 59 -3.23 10.31 -4.01
N ALA A 60 -2.40 11.32 -4.27
CA ALA A 60 -2.56 12.19 -5.43
C ALA A 60 -2.38 11.39 -6.73
N LEU A 61 -1.39 10.50 -6.79
CA LEU A 61 -1.17 9.65 -7.94
C LEU A 61 -2.37 8.75 -8.19
N MET A 62 -2.89 8.13 -7.12
CA MET A 62 -4.04 7.25 -7.23
C MET A 62 -5.27 7.99 -7.76
N ALA A 63 -5.51 9.19 -7.25
CA ALA A 63 -6.63 10.01 -7.72
C ALA A 63 -6.45 10.36 -9.21
N GLN A 64 -5.24 10.71 -9.61
CA GLN A 64 -4.94 11.05 -11.00
C GLN A 64 -5.15 9.86 -11.94
N LYS A 65 -4.78 8.67 -11.50
CA LYS A 65 -4.88 7.44 -12.29
C LYS A 65 -6.20 6.70 -12.08
N HIS A 66 -7.09 7.24 -11.27
CA HIS A 66 -8.38 6.62 -10.94
C HIS A 66 -8.22 5.23 -10.33
N ILE A 67 -7.21 5.07 -9.48
CA ILE A 67 -6.98 3.82 -8.75
C ILE A 67 -7.74 3.91 -7.44
N LEU A 68 -8.66 2.96 -7.22
CA LEU A 68 -9.45 2.92 -5.99
C LEU A 68 -8.68 2.19 -4.91
N PHE A 69 -8.81 2.64 -3.67
CA PHE A 69 -8.32 1.89 -2.52
C PHE A 69 -9.46 1.68 -1.53
N GLN A 70 -9.33 0.64 -0.71
CA GLN A 70 -10.35 0.29 0.27
C GLN A 70 -10.06 0.93 1.61
N GLU A 71 -8.81 0.81 2.08
CA GLU A 71 -8.40 1.31 3.37
C GLU A 71 -6.94 1.71 3.32
N LYS A 72 -6.56 2.70 4.12
CA LYS A 72 -5.15 3.02 4.34
C LYS A 72 -4.90 3.10 5.82
N LYS A 73 -3.71 2.66 6.26
CA LYS A 73 -3.38 2.63 7.67
C LYS A 73 -1.87 2.61 7.83
N ILE A 74 -1.39 3.17 8.92
CA ILE A 74 0.02 3.06 9.30
C ILE A 74 0.14 1.82 10.19
N VAL A 75 0.96 0.87 9.75
CA VAL A 75 1.14 -0.41 10.43
C VAL A 75 2.63 -0.62 10.68
N ALA A 76 2.99 -1.04 11.87
CA ALA A 76 4.37 -1.38 12.18
C ALA A 76 4.71 -2.73 11.56
N LEU A 77 5.69 -2.74 10.66
CA LEU A 77 6.12 -3.94 9.94
C LEU A 77 7.63 -4.08 10.04
N TYR A 78 8.10 -5.32 9.91
CA TYR A 78 9.53 -5.60 9.86
C TYR A 78 10.14 -5.24 8.52
#